data_20f4459d7b551cd9a2acf4c45ab9b4ac
#
_entry.id   20f4459d7b551cd9a2acf4c45ab9b4ac
#
_cell.length_a   1.000
_cell.length_b   1.000
_cell.length_c   1.000
_cell.angle_alpha   90.00
_cell.angle_beta   90.00
_cell.angle_gamma   90.00
#
_symmetry.space_group_name_H-M   'P 1'
#
loop_
_entity.id
_entity.type
_entity.pdbx_description
1 polymer ?
#
loop_
_entity_poly.entity_id
_entity_poly.type
_entity_poly.pdbx_seq_one_letter_code
_entity_poly.pdbx_strand_id
1 'polypeptide(L)'
;MNQVALVTGAGQGLGARFCARLLAAGFDVVVSDRDFAQAQACAGQLQGQGGRVLAVKLDVASKADFEQALAQVLEHFGALHVVVNNAAVTKTTPLMQISPEEFDAVVGVNLRSVFLGCQVLGAHLAEAGYGRIINMASLAGQNGGTATGAHYAASKGAIVTLTKIFAKEFASRGVTVNAIAPGPIDSPAVHAAVPAERLPGLLANIPVQRLGDANFLGDLIVQLARPEAYFTTGATWDVNGGLFMR
;
A
#
# COMPACT_ATOMS: atom_id res chain seq x y z
N MET A 1 -16.26 -3.42 -19.06
CA MET A 1 -14.84 -3.76 -18.79
C MET A 1 -14.64 -3.70 -17.29
N ASN A 2 -13.81 -4.58 -16.74
CA ASN A 2 -13.46 -4.53 -15.31
C ASN A 2 -12.64 -3.27 -15.01
N GLN A 3 -12.73 -2.76 -13.78
CA GLN A 3 -11.80 -1.72 -13.33
C GLN A 3 -10.40 -2.32 -13.14
N VAL A 4 -9.36 -1.54 -13.47
CA VAL A 4 -7.95 -1.96 -13.40
C VAL A 4 -7.32 -1.38 -12.16
N ALA A 5 -6.70 -2.23 -11.33
CA ALA A 5 -6.02 -1.86 -10.09
C ALA A 5 -4.52 -2.19 -10.16
N LEU A 6 -3.66 -1.20 -9.90
CA LEU A 6 -2.22 -1.39 -9.77
C LEU A 6 -1.82 -1.41 -8.29
N VAL A 7 -1.07 -2.44 -7.89
CA VAL A 7 -0.55 -2.59 -6.53
C VAL A 7 0.98 -2.59 -6.56
N THR A 8 1.62 -1.67 -5.83
CA THR A 8 3.08 -1.60 -5.75
C THR A 8 3.65 -2.53 -4.68
N GLY A 9 4.82 -3.13 -4.91
CA GLY A 9 5.43 -4.10 -4.01
C GLY A 9 4.55 -5.34 -3.82
N ALA A 10 4.00 -5.85 -4.93
CA ALA A 10 2.98 -6.88 -4.92
C ALA A 10 3.51 -8.28 -5.27
N GLY A 11 4.82 -8.44 -5.47
CA GLY A 11 5.41 -9.75 -5.74
C GLY A 11 5.26 -10.74 -4.59
N GLN A 12 5.02 -10.28 -3.37
CA GLN A 12 4.86 -11.10 -2.17
C GLN A 12 4.09 -10.38 -1.04
N GLY A 13 3.87 -11.08 0.06
CA GLY A 13 3.38 -10.50 1.32
C GLY A 13 1.98 -9.89 1.22
N LEU A 14 1.79 -8.71 1.82
CA LEU A 14 0.51 -8.01 1.83
C LEU A 14 0.09 -7.58 0.42
N GLY A 15 1.02 -7.10 -0.41
CA GLY A 15 0.72 -6.66 -1.77
C GLY A 15 0.14 -7.78 -2.64
N ALA A 16 0.72 -8.99 -2.58
CA ALA A 16 0.18 -10.17 -3.26
C ALA A 16 -1.23 -10.53 -2.76
N ARG A 17 -1.46 -10.41 -1.43
CA ARG A 17 -2.78 -10.64 -0.84
C ARG A 17 -3.81 -9.61 -1.32
N PHE A 18 -3.41 -8.34 -1.44
CA PHE A 18 -4.28 -7.28 -1.96
C PHE A 18 -4.66 -7.53 -3.42
N CYS A 19 -3.69 -7.95 -4.25
CA CYS A 19 -3.97 -8.37 -5.63
C CYS A 19 -5.00 -9.50 -5.69
N ALA A 20 -4.86 -10.53 -4.86
CA ALA A 20 -5.81 -11.64 -4.80
C ALA A 20 -7.23 -11.18 -4.41
N ARG A 21 -7.35 -10.27 -3.43
CA ARG A 21 -8.66 -9.76 -2.98
C ARG A 21 -9.33 -8.87 -4.03
N LEU A 22 -8.55 -8.00 -4.70
CA LEU A 22 -9.03 -7.17 -5.80
C LEU A 22 -9.50 -8.03 -6.97
N LEU A 23 -8.72 -9.05 -7.35
CA LEU A 23 -9.07 -9.98 -8.42
C LEU A 23 -10.36 -10.73 -8.12
N ALA A 24 -10.50 -11.28 -6.88
CA ALA A 24 -11.71 -11.96 -6.42
C ALA A 24 -12.94 -11.04 -6.38
N ALA A 25 -12.74 -9.72 -6.27
CA ALA A 25 -13.80 -8.71 -6.32
C ALA A 25 -14.13 -8.24 -7.76
N GLY A 26 -13.51 -8.83 -8.79
CA GLY A 26 -13.79 -8.57 -10.20
C GLY A 26 -12.95 -7.45 -10.82
N PHE A 27 -11.86 -7.04 -10.20
CA PHE A 27 -10.90 -6.12 -10.83
C PHE A 27 -9.95 -6.87 -11.76
N ASP A 28 -9.50 -6.21 -12.81
CA ASP A 28 -8.26 -6.58 -13.50
C ASP A 28 -7.07 -6.04 -12.66
N VAL A 29 -5.98 -6.79 -12.53
CA VAL A 29 -4.95 -6.48 -11.54
C VAL A 29 -3.56 -6.38 -12.18
N VAL A 30 -2.81 -5.35 -11.80
CA VAL A 30 -1.40 -5.18 -12.13
C VAL A 30 -0.57 -5.47 -10.87
N VAL A 31 0.17 -6.57 -10.92
CA VAL A 31 1.15 -6.95 -9.90
C VAL A 31 2.46 -6.27 -10.23
N SER A 32 2.85 -5.24 -9.47
CA SER A 32 4.11 -4.55 -9.73
C SER A 32 5.11 -4.73 -8.59
N ASP A 33 6.36 -4.99 -8.95
CA ASP A 33 7.47 -5.13 -8.00
C ASP A 33 8.80 -4.73 -8.69
N ARG A 34 9.79 -4.30 -7.89
CA ARG A 34 11.15 -4.09 -8.39
C ARG A 34 11.80 -5.40 -8.83
N ASP A 35 11.49 -6.50 -8.14
CA ASP A 35 11.83 -7.86 -8.54
C ASP A 35 10.77 -8.39 -9.51
N PHE A 36 11.06 -8.26 -10.79
CA PHE A 36 10.13 -8.67 -11.83
C PHE A 36 9.82 -10.17 -11.80
N ALA A 37 10.78 -11.01 -11.41
CA ALA A 37 10.55 -12.45 -11.29
C ALA A 37 9.52 -12.78 -10.20
N GLN A 38 9.56 -12.08 -9.06
CA GLN A 38 8.54 -12.21 -8.03
C GLN A 38 7.17 -11.70 -8.51
N ALA A 39 7.13 -10.57 -9.24
CA ALA A 39 5.89 -10.07 -9.81
C ALA A 39 5.27 -11.08 -10.80
N GLN A 40 6.08 -11.68 -11.66
CA GLN A 40 5.63 -12.72 -12.61
C GLN A 40 5.13 -13.99 -11.90
N ALA A 41 5.84 -14.46 -10.89
CA ALA A 41 5.43 -15.63 -10.10
C ALA A 41 4.09 -15.39 -9.40
N CYS A 42 3.91 -14.23 -8.76
CA CYS A 42 2.65 -13.84 -8.13
C CYS A 42 1.53 -13.73 -9.18
N ALA A 43 1.76 -13.05 -10.30
CA ALA A 43 0.77 -12.94 -11.37
C ALA A 43 0.37 -14.30 -11.92
N GLY A 44 1.33 -15.21 -12.11
CA GLY A 44 1.06 -16.59 -12.56
C GLY A 44 0.18 -17.37 -11.60
N GLN A 45 0.36 -17.19 -10.28
CA GLN A 45 -0.49 -17.82 -9.25
C GLN A 45 -1.94 -17.27 -9.25
N LEU A 46 -2.12 -16.03 -9.68
CA LEU A 46 -3.41 -15.37 -9.72
C LEU A 46 -4.18 -15.59 -11.04
N GLN A 47 -3.51 -16.03 -12.09
CA GLN A 47 -4.16 -16.29 -13.38
C GLN A 47 -5.26 -17.33 -13.25
N GLY A 48 -6.39 -17.09 -13.93
CA GLY A 48 -7.55 -18.00 -13.89
C GLY A 48 -8.45 -17.85 -12.67
N GLN A 49 -8.14 -16.94 -11.75
CA GLN A 49 -8.96 -16.71 -10.55
C GLN A 49 -9.98 -15.55 -10.71
N GLY A 50 -10.32 -15.16 -11.93
CA GLY A 50 -11.26 -14.08 -12.19
C GLY A 50 -10.80 -13.17 -13.33
N GLY A 51 -10.51 -11.90 -13.08
CA GLY A 51 -10.08 -10.92 -14.08
C GLY A 51 -8.70 -11.19 -14.72
N ARG A 52 -8.26 -10.27 -15.55
CA ARG A 52 -6.93 -10.33 -16.19
C ARG A 52 -5.86 -9.90 -15.20
N VAL A 53 -4.66 -10.46 -15.32
CA VAL A 53 -3.51 -10.15 -14.47
C VAL A 53 -2.30 -9.81 -15.34
N LEU A 54 -1.62 -8.70 -15.02
CA LEU A 54 -0.38 -8.25 -15.65
C LEU A 54 0.73 -8.12 -14.60
N ALA A 55 1.91 -8.67 -14.88
CA ALA A 55 3.10 -8.40 -14.10
C ALA A 55 3.88 -7.23 -14.70
N VAL A 56 4.31 -6.26 -13.87
CA VAL A 56 5.07 -5.08 -14.28
C VAL A 56 6.29 -4.90 -13.37
N LYS A 57 7.46 -4.65 -13.96
CA LYS A 57 8.63 -4.22 -13.21
C LYS A 57 8.46 -2.75 -12.80
N LEU A 58 8.61 -2.46 -11.51
CA LEU A 58 8.49 -1.09 -10.99
C LEU A 58 9.39 -0.90 -9.77
N ASP A 59 10.46 -0.14 -9.92
CA ASP A 59 11.17 0.44 -8.78
C ASP A 59 10.44 1.73 -8.37
N VAL A 60 9.79 1.68 -7.23
CA VAL A 60 9.00 2.81 -6.71
C VAL A 60 9.83 4.04 -6.31
N ALA A 61 11.16 3.94 -6.29
CA ALA A 61 12.05 5.08 -6.09
C ALA A 61 12.32 5.85 -7.39
N SER A 62 11.92 5.32 -8.56
CA SER A 62 12.15 5.86 -9.90
C SER A 62 10.86 6.43 -10.50
N LYS A 63 10.87 7.73 -10.83
CA LYS A 63 9.73 8.36 -11.54
C LYS A 63 9.56 7.76 -12.94
N ALA A 64 10.66 7.51 -13.65
CA ALA A 64 10.63 6.94 -14.99
C ALA A 64 10.00 5.53 -15.00
N ASP A 65 10.22 4.73 -13.94
CA ASP A 65 9.60 3.41 -13.83
C ASP A 65 8.07 3.53 -13.63
N PHE A 66 7.59 4.53 -12.89
CA PHE A 66 6.14 4.80 -12.80
C PHE A 66 5.54 5.20 -14.15
N GLU A 67 6.22 6.05 -14.91
CA GLU A 67 5.80 6.47 -16.26
C GLU A 67 5.76 5.28 -17.22
N GLN A 68 6.78 4.43 -17.19
CA GLN A 68 6.84 3.20 -17.98
C GLN A 68 5.76 2.18 -17.56
N ALA A 69 5.56 2.00 -16.26
CA ALA A 69 4.51 1.12 -15.74
C ALA A 69 3.12 1.57 -16.19
N LEU A 70 2.83 2.88 -16.14
CA LEU A 70 1.58 3.44 -16.64
C LEU A 70 1.39 3.13 -18.13
N ALA A 71 2.42 3.35 -18.95
CA ALA A 71 2.35 3.06 -20.39
C ALA A 71 2.02 1.59 -20.66
N GLN A 72 2.66 0.64 -19.96
CA GLN A 72 2.37 -0.80 -20.10
C GLN A 72 0.95 -1.14 -19.66
N VAL A 73 0.45 -0.53 -18.58
CA VAL A 73 -0.93 -0.74 -18.11
C VAL A 73 -1.95 -0.25 -19.15
N LEU A 74 -1.71 0.93 -19.72
CA LEU A 74 -2.60 1.49 -20.72
C LEU A 74 -2.57 0.70 -22.04
N GLU A 75 -1.40 0.22 -22.45
CA GLU A 75 -1.25 -0.65 -23.62
C GLU A 75 -2.03 -1.97 -23.44
N HIS A 76 -1.95 -2.58 -22.25
CA HIS A 76 -2.55 -3.90 -21.99
C HIS A 76 -4.05 -3.86 -21.67
N PHE A 77 -4.48 -2.88 -20.87
CA PHE A 77 -5.86 -2.80 -20.35
C PHE A 77 -6.66 -1.66 -20.96
N GLY A 78 -6.02 -0.65 -21.54
CA GLY A 78 -6.66 0.56 -22.07
C GLY A 78 -6.98 1.62 -21.01
N ALA A 79 -6.87 1.31 -19.71
CA ALA A 79 -7.18 2.22 -18.60
C ALA A 79 -6.52 1.80 -17.31
N LEU A 80 -6.40 2.76 -16.36
CA LEU A 80 -6.10 2.55 -14.94
C LEU A 80 -7.20 3.21 -14.12
N HIS A 81 -7.62 2.59 -13.01
CA HIS A 81 -8.70 3.11 -12.17
C HIS A 81 -8.33 3.18 -10.68
N VAL A 82 -7.49 2.25 -10.21
CA VAL A 82 -7.15 2.12 -8.80
C VAL A 82 -5.62 2.01 -8.64
N VAL A 83 -5.08 2.72 -7.66
CA VAL A 83 -3.67 2.64 -7.28
C VAL A 83 -3.56 2.31 -5.79
N VAL A 84 -2.84 1.25 -5.45
CA VAL A 84 -2.50 0.89 -4.08
C VAL A 84 -1.00 1.09 -3.89
N ASN A 85 -0.62 2.17 -3.23
CA ASN A 85 0.76 2.46 -2.86
C ASN A 85 1.13 1.65 -1.61
N ASN A 86 1.56 0.39 -1.83
CA ASN A 86 1.86 -0.57 -0.77
C ASN A 86 3.37 -0.77 -0.54
N ALA A 87 4.20 -0.62 -1.57
CA ALA A 87 5.63 -0.89 -1.47
C ALA A 87 6.28 -0.15 -0.29
N ALA A 88 7.02 -0.89 0.53
CA ALA A 88 7.73 -0.33 1.68
C ALA A 88 8.90 -1.24 2.10
N VAL A 89 9.86 -0.66 2.77
CA VAL A 89 10.91 -1.35 3.52
C VAL A 89 10.75 -1.04 5.00
N THR A 90 10.95 -2.05 5.84
CA THR A 90 10.94 -1.92 7.31
C THR A 90 12.32 -2.22 7.84
N LYS A 91 12.86 -1.31 8.65
CA LYS A 91 14.10 -1.48 9.40
C LYS A 91 13.82 -1.29 10.87
N THR A 92 14.58 -1.99 11.71
CA THR A 92 14.43 -1.99 13.17
C THR A 92 15.68 -1.47 13.88
N THR A 93 16.54 -0.77 13.13
CA THR A 93 17.78 -0.20 13.65
C THR A 93 17.47 0.73 14.84
N PRO A 94 18.20 0.59 15.98
CA PRO A 94 18.02 1.47 17.13
C PRO A 94 18.20 2.94 16.75
N LEU A 95 17.37 3.82 17.32
CA LEU A 95 17.27 5.23 16.94
C LEU A 95 18.62 5.94 16.78
N MET A 96 19.50 5.79 17.77
CA MET A 96 20.80 6.47 17.78
C MET A 96 21.87 5.81 16.88
N GLN A 97 21.51 4.70 16.21
CA GLN A 97 22.40 3.96 15.29
C GLN A 97 21.94 4.08 13.83
N ILE A 98 20.82 4.76 13.57
CA ILE A 98 20.35 5.00 12.22
C ILE A 98 21.31 5.96 11.52
N SER A 99 21.97 5.49 10.45
CA SER A 99 22.81 6.38 9.64
C SER A 99 21.98 7.28 8.72
N PRO A 100 22.52 8.44 8.29
CA PRO A 100 21.85 9.28 7.29
C PRO A 100 21.48 8.52 6.03
N GLU A 101 22.37 7.63 5.55
CA GLU A 101 22.17 6.85 4.33
C GLU A 101 21.02 5.82 4.49
N GLU A 102 20.93 5.18 5.66
CA GLU A 102 19.80 4.29 5.96
C GLU A 102 18.50 5.07 6.08
N PHE A 103 18.54 6.24 6.71
CA PHE A 103 17.39 7.14 6.80
C PHE A 103 16.88 7.52 5.41
N ASP A 104 17.77 8.00 4.54
CA ASP A 104 17.43 8.41 3.17
C ASP A 104 16.92 7.26 2.33
N ALA A 105 17.51 6.06 2.46
CA ALA A 105 17.07 4.86 1.75
C ALA A 105 15.64 4.47 2.14
N VAL A 106 15.30 4.47 3.44
CA VAL A 106 13.96 4.13 3.92
C VAL A 106 12.93 5.18 3.50
N VAL A 107 13.24 6.46 3.66
CA VAL A 107 12.36 7.56 3.22
C VAL A 107 12.21 7.57 1.69
N GLY A 108 13.28 7.31 0.96
CA GLY A 108 13.28 7.19 -0.50
C GLY A 108 12.32 6.12 -1.01
N VAL A 109 12.28 4.96 -0.36
CA VAL A 109 11.34 3.90 -0.74
C VAL A 109 9.94 4.19 -0.19
N ASN A 110 9.79 4.49 1.10
CA ASN A 110 8.47 4.48 1.74
C ASN A 110 7.66 5.74 1.46
N LEU A 111 8.29 6.93 1.46
CA LEU A 111 7.60 8.21 1.33
C LEU A 111 7.61 8.72 -0.11
N ARG A 112 8.81 8.76 -0.73
CA ARG A 112 8.94 9.24 -2.12
C ARG A 112 8.12 8.41 -3.08
N SER A 113 8.01 7.09 -2.87
CA SER A 113 7.18 6.21 -3.70
C SER A 113 5.72 6.63 -3.71
N VAL A 114 5.15 6.97 -2.55
CA VAL A 114 3.76 7.44 -2.45
C VAL A 114 3.59 8.78 -3.16
N PHE A 115 4.56 9.69 -2.99
CA PHE A 115 4.55 10.95 -3.71
C PHE A 115 4.59 10.73 -5.24
N LEU A 116 5.49 9.91 -5.75
CA LEU A 116 5.63 9.62 -7.18
C LEU A 116 4.39 8.87 -7.73
N GLY A 117 3.89 7.88 -7.00
CA GLY A 117 2.66 7.16 -7.36
C GLY A 117 1.47 8.10 -7.50
N CYS A 118 1.27 9.01 -6.53
CA CYS A 118 0.23 10.03 -6.62
C CYS A 118 0.52 11.04 -7.74
N GLN A 119 1.78 11.48 -7.92
CA GLN A 119 2.14 12.47 -8.92
C GLN A 119 1.94 11.94 -10.35
N VAL A 120 2.38 10.71 -10.65
CA VAL A 120 2.34 10.14 -12.00
C VAL A 120 0.99 9.47 -12.27
N LEU A 121 0.66 8.45 -11.47
CA LEU A 121 -0.56 7.68 -11.68
C LEU A 121 -1.80 8.49 -11.28
N GLY A 122 -1.73 9.25 -10.19
CA GLY A 122 -2.82 10.11 -9.74
C GLY A 122 -3.15 11.24 -10.71
N ALA A 123 -2.14 11.84 -11.36
CA ALA A 123 -2.38 12.83 -12.41
C ALA A 123 -3.15 12.22 -13.59
N HIS A 124 -2.75 11.03 -14.05
CA HIS A 124 -3.48 10.31 -15.09
C HIS A 124 -4.94 10.02 -14.70
N LEU A 125 -5.18 9.54 -13.47
CA LEU A 125 -6.54 9.30 -12.96
C LEU A 125 -7.37 10.59 -12.94
N ALA A 126 -6.75 11.71 -12.56
CA ALA A 126 -7.41 13.00 -12.52
C ALA A 126 -7.74 13.55 -13.92
N GLU A 127 -6.88 13.29 -14.90
CA GLU A 127 -7.16 13.58 -16.33
C GLU A 127 -8.30 12.72 -16.89
N ALA A 128 -8.37 11.45 -16.46
CA ALA A 128 -9.46 10.54 -16.82
C ALA A 128 -10.79 10.86 -16.11
N GLY A 129 -10.80 11.76 -15.11
CA GLY A 129 -12.00 12.15 -14.36
C GLY A 129 -12.50 11.11 -13.36
N TYR A 130 -11.72 10.05 -13.08
CA TYR A 130 -12.05 8.98 -12.13
C TYR A 130 -10.79 8.33 -11.58
N GLY A 131 -10.77 8.08 -10.28
CA GLY A 131 -9.70 7.29 -9.67
C GLY A 131 -9.88 7.01 -8.17
N ARG A 132 -9.19 5.98 -7.71
CA ARG A 132 -9.11 5.59 -6.29
C ARG A 132 -7.66 5.33 -5.93
N ILE A 133 -7.13 6.10 -5.00
CA ILE A 133 -5.76 5.95 -4.51
C ILE A 133 -5.80 5.54 -3.05
N ILE A 134 -5.16 4.42 -2.72
CA ILE A 134 -5.06 3.89 -1.37
C ILE A 134 -3.58 3.83 -0.99
N ASN A 135 -3.19 4.60 0.04
CA ASN A 135 -1.83 4.68 0.54
C ASN A 135 -1.67 3.84 1.81
N MET A 136 -0.70 2.92 1.84
CA MET A 136 -0.42 2.14 3.04
C MET A 136 0.44 2.94 4.02
N ALA A 137 -0.21 3.55 5.01
CA ALA A 137 0.40 4.15 6.17
C ALA A 137 0.77 3.06 7.22
N SER A 138 0.73 3.37 8.50
CA SER A 138 0.96 2.43 9.61
C SER A 138 0.54 3.06 10.93
N LEU A 139 0.16 2.26 11.91
CA LEU A 139 0.08 2.64 13.32
C LEU A 139 1.37 3.34 13.79
N ALA A 140 2.53 2.86 13.34
CA ALA A 140 3.82 3.46 13.69
C ALA A 140 3.93 4.94 13.27
N GLY A 141 3.28 5.32 12.17
CA GLY A 141 3.21 6.72 11.74
C GLY A 141 2.31 7.60 12.60
N GLN A 142 1.49 7.03 13.46
CA GLN A 142 0.55 7.73 14.33
C GLN A 142 1.06 7.86 15.78
N ASN A 143 1.67 6.80 16.31
CA ASN A 143 2.13 6.74 17.70
C ASN A 143 3.67 6.70 17.87
N GLY A 144 4.44 6.84 16.78
CA GLY A 144 5.90 6.77 16.79
C GLY A 144 6.47 5.37 16.67
N GLY A 145 5.63 4.33 16.78
CA GLY A 145 6.04 2.93 16.72
C GLY A 145 6.82 2.46 17.97
N THR A 146 6.86 1.17 18.18
CA THR A 146 7.62 0.54 19.28
C THR A 146 8.57 -0.55 18.79
N ALA A 147 8.32 -1.11 17.61
CA ALA A 147 9.05 -2.23 17.03
C ALA A 147 9.69 -1.91 15.66
N THR A 148 9.58 -0.65 15.19
CA THR A 148 10.12 -0.20 13.91
C THR A 148 11.06 0.99 14.12
N GLY A 149 12.02 1.17 13.20
CA GLY A 149 12.94 2.31 13.25
C GLY A 149 12.21 3.66 13.05
N ALA A 150 12.81 4.72 13.59
CA ALA A 150 12.24 6.07 13.53
C ALA A 150 12.00 6.57 12.10
N HIS A 151 12.89 6.25 11.16
CA HIS A 151 12.75 6.59 9.74
C HIS A 151 11.52 5.95 9.10
N TYR A 152 11.20 4.69 9.48
CA TYR A 152 9.96 4.03 9.05
C TYR A 152 8.74 4.76 9.62
N ALA A 153 8.71 4.99 10.93
CA ALA A 153 7.60 5.67 11.60
C ALA A 153 7.38 7.08 11.02
N ALA A 154 8.46 7.85 10.85
CA ALA A 154 8.40 9.18 10.24
C ALA A 154 7.86 9.13 8.80
N SER A 155 8.34 8.18 7.97
CA SER A 155 7.84 8.02 6.60
C SER A 155 6.35 7.70 6.56
N LYS A 156 5.86 6.84 7.46
CA LYS A 156 4.45 6.45 7.54
C LYS A 156 3.55 7.57 8.08
N GLY A 157 4.05 8.42 8.97
CA GLY A 157 3.37 9.64 9.41
C GLY A 157 3.23 10.67 8.28
N ALA A 158 4.30 10.87 7.50
CA ALA A 158 4.31 11.76 6.35
C ALA A 158 3.33 11.31 5.24
N ILE A 159 3.12 10.00 5.06
CA ILE A 159 2.12 9.45 4.11
C ILE A 159 0.69 9.93 4.47
N VAL A 160 0.34 10.02 5.75
CA VAL A 160 -0.96 10.53 6.19
C VAL A 160 -1.14 11.98 5.75
N THR A 161 -0.08 12.79 5.83
CA THR A 161 -0.10 14.18 5.36
C THR A 161 -0.20 14.27 3.85
N LEU A 162 0.61 13.50 3.09
CA LEU A 162 0.53 13.45 1.63
C LEU A 162 -0.86 13.03 1.14
N THR A 163 -1.48 12.06 1.82
CA THR A 163 -2.85 11.62 1.51
C THR A 163 -3.83 12.79 1.51
N LYS A 164 -3.77 13.66 2.54
CA LYS A 164 -4.64 14.83 2.63
C LYS A 164 -4.35 15.88 1.55
N ILE A 165 -3.07 16.07 1.21
CA ILE A 165 -2.65 17.01 0.16
C ILE A 165 -3.20 16.57 -1.20
N PHE A 166 -2.94 15.32 -1.60
CA PHE A 166 -3.41 14.79 -2.87
C PHE A 166 -4.93 14.60 -2.92
N ALA A 167 -5.57 14.32 -1.79
CA ALA A 167 -7.04 14.30 -1.70
C ALA A 167 -7.65 15.65 -2.07
N LYS A 168 -7.11 16.76 -1.55
CA LYS A 168 -7.56 18.11 -1.90
C LYS A 168 -7.29 18.44 -3.36
N GLU A 169 -6.12 18.06 -3.87
CA GLU A 169 -5.69 18.35 -5.25
C GLU A 169 -6.59 17.65 -6.28
N PHE A 170 -7.02 16.42 -6.00
CA PHE A 170 -7.69 15.58 -6.98
C PHE A 170 -9.21 15.45 -6.81
N ALA A 171 -9.78 15.87 -5.67
CA ALA A 171 -11.20 15.65 -5.36
C ALA A 171 -12.15 16.21 -6.43
N SER A 172 -11.91 17.43 -6.91
CA SER A 172 -12.74 18.07 -7.95
C SER A 172 -12.63 17.40 -9.32
N ARG A 173 -11.67 16.50 -9.48
CA ARG A 173 -11.41 15.72 -10.70
C ARG A 173 -11.84 14.26 -10.57
N GLY A 174 -12.74 13.94 -9.62
CA GLY A 174 -13.33 12.60 -9.47
C GLY A 174 -12.42 11.55 -8.82
N VAL A 175 -11.26 11.94 -8.26
CA VAL A 175 -10.31 11.01 -7.64
C VAL A 175 -10.35 11.14 -6.12
N THR A 176 -10.48 10.01 -5.43
CA THR A 176 -10.32 9.95 -3.97
C THR A 176 -8.95 9.41 -3.58
N VAL A 177 -8.37 9.96 -2.52
CA VAL A 177 -7.09 9.53 -1.97
C VAL A 177 -7.26 9.27 -0.48
N ASN A 178 -7.06 8.02 -0.04
CA ASN A 178 -7.20 7.62 1.35
C ASN A 178 -5.97 6.84 1.83
N ALA A 179 -5.78 6.79 3.14
CA ALA A 179 -4.75 5.97 3.76
C ALA A 179 -5.37 4.85 4.61
N ILE A 180 -4.67 3.74 4.71
CA ILE A 180 -4.93 2.70 5.71
C ILE A 180 -3.72 2.66 6.64
N ALA A 181 -3.96 2.65 7.95
CA ALA A 181 -2.94 2.59 8.99
C ALA A 181 -3.06 1.28 9.78
N PRO A 182 -2.45 0.17 9.31
CA PRO A 182 -2.49 -1.10 10.00
C PRO A 182 -1.65 -1.09 11.27
N GLY A 183 -2.11 -1.82 12.28
CA GLY A 183 -1.30 -2.31 13.40
C GLY A 183 -0.58 -3.62 13.05
N PRO A 184 -0.25 -4.45 14.05
CA PRO A 184 0.36 -5.76 13.84
C PRO A 184 -0.61 -6.69 13.07
N ILE A 185 -0.20 -7.12 11.88
CA ILE A 185 -0.97 -8.00 11.00
C ILE A 185 -0.35 -9.40 11.01
N ASP A 186 -1.19 -10.43 11.08
CA ASP A 186 -0.77 -11.82 10.97
C ASP A 186 -0.13 -12.07 9.60
N SER A 187 1.18 -12.17 9.59
CA SER A 187 1.99 -12.26 8.39
C SER A 187 3.34 -12.92 8.68
N PRO A 188 3.98 -13.54 7.69
CA PRO A 188 5.34 -14.07 7.85
C PRO A 188 6.32 -13.04 8.39
N ALA A 189 6.17 -11.76 8.04
CA ALA A 189 7.04 -10.69 8.50
C ALA A 189 6.93 -10.46 10.02
N VAL A 190 5.71 -10.50 10.59
CA VAL A 190 5.51 -10.37 12.04
C VAL A 190 6.06 -11.60 12.77
N HIS A 191 5.81 -12.80 12.28
CA HIS A 191 6.34 -14.03 12.88
C HIS A 191 7.86 -14.14 12.78
N ALA A 192 8.48 -13.58 11.75
CA ALA A 192 9.94 -13.49 11.65
C ALA A 192 10.55 -12.44 12.60
N ALA A 193 9.83 -11.34 12.85
CA ALA A 193 10.30 -10.24 13.69
C ALA A 193 10.04 -10.45 15.18
N VAL A 194 9.01 -11.23 15.54
CA VAL A 194 8.59 -11.45 16.94
C VAL A 194 8.82 -12.92 17.29
N PRO A 195 9.80 -13.23 18.17
CA PRO A 195 10.02 -14.58 18.69
C PRO A 195 8.73 -15.17 19.31
N ALA A 196 8.51 -16.48 19.15
CA ALA A 196 7.28 -17.15 19.58
C ALA A 196 6.97 -16.94 21.06
N GLU A 197 8.00 -16.89 21.92
CA GLU A 197 7.89 -16.64 23.35
C GLU A 197 7.45 -15.21 23.71
N ARG A 198 7.64 -14.24 22.80
CA ARG A 198 7.22 -12.83 22.97
C ARG A 198 5.83 -12.55 22.37
N LEU A 199 5.32 -13.45 21.54
CA LEU A 199 4.03 -13.28 20.89
C LEU A 199 2.87 -13.10 21.89
N PRO A 200 2.77 -13.89 22.99
CA PRO A 200 1.70 -13.67 23.99
C PRO A 200 1.73 -12.28 24.60
N GLY A 201 2.91 -11.74 24.89
CA GLY A 201 3.07 -10.38 25.41
C GLY A 201 2.66 -9.30 24.39
N LEU A 202 2.97 -9.51 23.12
CA LEU A 202 2.49 -8.63 22.05
C LEU A 202 0.95 -8.64 21.98
N LEU A 203 0.34 -9.83 21.99
CA LEU A 203 -1.11 -9.98 21.90
C LEU A 203 -1.83 -9.34 23.09
N ALA A 204 -1.28 -9.49 24.31
CA ALA A 204 -1.85 -8.91 25.52
C ALA A 204 -1.89 -7.36 25.49
N ASN A 205 -0.98 -6.72 24.73
CA ASN A 205 -0.97 -5.26 24.55
C ASN A 205 -1.97 -4.77 23.50
N ILE A 206 -2.50 -5.64 22.65
CA ILE A 206 -3.54 -5.27 21.67
C ILE A 206 -4.90 -5.37 22.35
N PRO A 207 -5.73 -4.30 22.40
CA PRO A 207 -7.02 -4.36 23.06
C PRO A 207 -7.92 -5.53 22.60
N VAL A 208 -7.92 -5.88 21.32
CA VAL A 208 -8.64 -7.04 20.79
C VAL A 208 -7.92 -8.37 20.98
N GLN A 209 -6.72 -8.39 21.57
CA GLN A 209 -5.90 -9.55 21.95
C GLN A 209 -5.57 -10.53 20.82
N ARG A 210 -5.50 -10.06 19.58
CA ARG A 210 -5.14 -10.85 18.40
C ARG A 210 -4.51 -9.98 17.32
N LEU A 211 -3.74 -10.61 16.44
CA LEU A 211 -3.22 -9.94 15.24
C LEU A 211 -4.36 -9.63 14.25
N GLY A 212 -4.16 -8.60 13.45
CA GLY A 212 -5.07 -8.24 12.36
C GLY A 212 -5.00 -9.26 11.20
N ASP A 213 -6.10 -9.42 10.48
CA ASP A 213 -6.18 -10.28 9.30
C ASP A 213 -5.78 -9.49 8.05
N ALA A 214 -4.81 -10.03 7.29
CA ALA A 214 -4.39 -9.46 6.02
C ALA A 214 -5.50 -9.48 4.95
N ASN A 215 -6.42 -10.46 5.00
CA ASN A 215 -7.57 -10.48 4.09
C ASN A 215 -8.52 -9.32 4.35
N PHE A 216 -8.76 -8.99 5.63
CA PHE A 216 -9.59 -7.83 5.99
C PHE A 216 -9.02 -6.52 5.45
N LEU A 217 -7.68 -6.35 5.48
CA LEU A 217 -7.06 -5.18 4.85
C LEU A 217 -7.32 -5.14 3.34
N GLY A 218 -7.22 -6.30 2.67
CA GLY A 218 -7.55 -6.41 1.24
C GLY A 218 -9.03 -6.11 0.96
N ASP A 219 -9.95 -6.55 1.81
CA ASP A 219 -11.38 -6.25 1.68
C ASP A 219 -11.67 -4.76 1.89
N LEU A 220 -10.97 -4.11 2.81
CA LEU A 220 -11.06 -2.66 2.98
C LEU A 220 -10.53 -1.91 1.75
N ILE A 221 -9.43 -2.37 1.15
CA ILE A 221 -8.93 -1.82 -0.12
C ILE A 221 -10.00 -1.96 -1.21
N VAL A 222 -10.65 -3.13 -1.33
CA VAL A 222 -11.74 -3.36 -2.28
C VAL A 222 -12.89 -2.37 -2.03
N GLN A 223 -13.29 -2.14 -0.78
CA GLN A 223 -14.34 -1.17 -0.46
C GLN A 223 -13.97 0.27 -0.88
N LEU A 224 -12.72 0.69 -0.60
CA LEU A 224 -12.23 2.01 -0.97
C LEU A 224 -11.99 2.16 -2.49
N ALA A 225 -11.82 1.05 -3.21
CA ALA A 225 -11.62 1.00 -4.66
C ALA A 225 -12.93 1.13 -5.46
N ARG A 226 -14.09 0.88 -4.85
CA ARG A 226 -15.40 0.91 -5.51
C ARG A 226 -15.84 2.32 -5.90
N PRO A 227 -16.67 2.47 -6.95
CA PRO A 227 -17.24 3.75 -7.33
C PRO A 227 -18.01 4.43 -6.19
N GLU A 228 -18.71 3.65 -5.36
CA GLU A 228 -19.54 4.13 -4.24
C GLU A 228 -18.71 4.82 -3.13
N ALA A 229 -17.39 4.58 -3.08
CA ALA A 229 -16.48 5.23 -2.12
C ALA A 229 -16.14 6.69 -2.47
N TYR A 230 -16.88 7.32 -3.39
CA TYR A 230 -16.62 8.68 -3.89
C TYR A 230 -16.68 9.77 -2.83
N PHE A 231 -17.41 9.55 -1.74
CA PHE A 231 -17.56 10.53 -0.65
C PHE A 231 -16.52 10.37 0.47
N THR A 232 -15.58 9.44 0.29
CA THR A 232 -14.50 9.20 1.25
C THR A 232 -13.17 9.60 0.62
N THR A 233 -12.61 10.75 1.02
CA THR A 233 -11.29 11.21 0.56
C THR A 233 -10.54 11.96 1.67
N GLY A 234 -9.22 11.83 1.71
CA GLY A 234 -8.36 12.41 2.76
C GLY A 234 -8.42 11.70 4.10
N ALA A 235 -9.16 10.61 4.21
CA ALA A 235 -9.30 9.83 5.44
C ALA A 235 -8.08 8.92 5.68
N THR A 236 -7.84 8.61 6.96
CA THR A 236 -6.96 7.53 7.37
C THR A 236 -7.78 6.51 8.14
N TRP A 237 -7.79 5.27 7.65
CA TRP A 237 -8.53 4.15 8.22
C TRP A 237 -7.64 3.39 9.19
N ASP A 238 -7.93 3.50 10.48
CA ASP A 238 -7.18 2.85 11.55
C ASP A 238 -7.61 1.40 11.67
N VAL A 239 -6.68 0.46 11.38
CA VAL A 239 -6.91 -0.99 11.44
C VAL A 239 -5.86 -1.59 12.36
N ASN A 240 -5.98 -1.34 13.67
CA ASN A 240 -4.92 -1.56 14.64
C ASN A 240 -5.36 -2.28 15.93
N GLY A 241 -6.58 -2.82 15.96
CA GLY A 241 -7.08 -3.56 17.12
C GLY A 241 -7.26 -2.72 18.40
N GLY A 242 -7.37 -1.39 18.26
CA GLY A 242 -7.53 -0.47 19.37
C GLY A 242 -6.21 0.08 19.96
N LEU A 243 -5.05 -0.22 19.36
CA LEU A 243 -3.74 0.30 19.81
C LEU A 243 -3.61 1.82 19.65
N PHE A 244 -4.41 2.41 18.78
CA PHE A 244 -4.55 3.85 18.61
C PHE A 244 -6.00 4.19 18.30
N MET A 245 -6.55 5.17 19.02
CA MET A 245 -7.91 5.71 18.84
C MET A 245 -7.81 7.22 18.69
N ARG A 246 -8.59 7.80 17.78
CA ARG A 246 -8.66 9.26 17.55
C ARG A 246 -9.74 9.88 18.39
#